data_c2027c6441e27f0d8b5d689e0aef58d3
#
_entry.id   c2027c6441e27f0d8b5d689e0aef58d3
#
_cell.length_a   1.000
_cell.length_b   1.000
_cell.length_c   1.000
_cell.angle_alpha   90.00
_cell.angle_beta   90.00
_cell.angle_gamma   90.00
#
_symmetry.space_group_name_H-M   'P 1'
#
loop_
_entity.id
_entity.type
_entity.pdbx_description
1 polymer ?
#
loop_
_entity_poly.entity_id
_entity_poly.type
_entity_poly.pdbx_seq_one_letter_code
_entity_poly.pdbx_strand_id
1 'polypeptide(L)'
;MFNLVEKRRWFFIISAFLIIPGVVAMIYSTATTGAPFRLSIDFVGGSIYDLAFAQPGITEGDIRDAFAEYDDRSLTVQRLTLDDGSERWSVRGSFLEQEQRDAIFDNLNEISPLDRERTQVESVSETIGSEVARAAFFAVLAASFIVSFFIIIAFRTVPNALRYGMSAIAAMVHDVLVVMGLASIMGLFFGWEVDALFLTAVLTVLAYSVQDSIVLFDRIRENIPQYLGEPYETIVNRSIWETIHRSLATQLNAFFIMAAILLFGGETIKQFIAILFIGLVSGTYSSIFTAVPLLVAWEKGELPFMSRIGAMLPAPRPTEDNGI
;
A
#
# COMPACT_ATOMS: atom_id res chain seq x y z
N MET A 1 26.01 20.49 12.02
CA MET A 1 25.01 19.46 11.69
C MET A 1 24.04 20.08 10.69
N PHE A 2 23.70 19.38 9.62
CA PHE A 2 22.70 19.85 8.68
C PHE A 2 21.33 19.86 9.37
N ASN A 3 20.61 21.00 9.29
CA ASN A 3 19.31 21.14 9.97
C ASN A 3 18.17 20.69 9.04
N LEU A 4 17.72 19.44 9.21
CA LEU A 4 16.63 18.87 8.44
C LEU A 4 15.29 19.53 8.78
N VAL A 5 15.08 19.84 10.05
CA VAL A 5 13.80 20.37 10.57
C VAL A 5 13.48 21.76 10.01
N GLU A 6 14.49 22.60 9.77
CA GLU A 6 14.28 23.93 9.15
C GLU A 6 13.75 23.83 7.73
N LYS A 7 14.09 22.76 7.00
CA LYS A 7 13.66 22.53 5.62
C LYS A 7 12.28 21.86 5.49
N ARG A 8 11.50 21.76 6.56
CA ARG A 8 10.21 21.05 6.60
C ARG A 8 9.23 21.44 5.48
N ARG A 9 9.24 22.69 5.04
CA ARG A 9 8.38 23.15 3.93
C ARG A 9 8.68 22.43 2.62
N TRP A 10 9.95 22.16 2.35
CA TRP A 10 10.37 21.43 1.16
C TRP A 10 9.92 19.96 1.23
N PHE A 11 9.98 19.35 2.41
CA PHE A 11 9.53 17.98 2.59
C PHE A 11 8.02 17.85 2.42
N PHE A 12 7.23 18.81 2.90
CA PHE A 12 5.79 18.83 2.63
C PHE A 12 5.46 19.01 1.15
N ILE A 13 6.26 19.79 0.40
CA ILE A 13 6.10 19.94 -1.05
C ILE A 13 6.42 18.62 -1.75
N ILE A 14 7.47 17.92 -1.35
CA ILE A 14 7.83 16.60 -1.91
C ILE A 14 6.73 15.58 -1.59
N SER A 15 6.24 15.54 -0.36
CA SER A 15 5.09 14.70 0.02
C SER A 15 3.86 14.98 -0.83
N ALA A 16 3.53 16.24 -1.04
CA ALA A 16 2.43 16.63 -1.91
C ALA A 16 2.66 16.20 -3.38
N PHE A 17 3.87 16.32 -3.88
CA PHE A 17 4.24 15.87 -5.22
C PHE A 17 4.13 14.34 -5.38
N LEU A 18 4.39 13.58 -4.33
CA LEU A 18 4.21 12.12 -4.33
C LEU A 18 2.73 11.72 -4.27
N ILE A 19 1.93 12.42 -3.47
CA ILE A 19 0.52 12.06 -3.22
C ILE A 19 -0.41 12.57 -4.33
N ILE A 20 -0.26 13.83 -4.76
CA ILE A 20 -1.21 14.49 -5.66
C ILE A 20 -1.42 13.72 -6.98
N PRO A 21 -0.38 13.26 -7.70
CA PRO A 21 -0.58 12.50 -8.93
C PRO A 21 -1.37 11.22 -8.70
N GLY A 22 -1.10 10.51 -7.58
CA GLY A 22 -1.84 9.31 -7.20
C GLY A 22 -3.31 9.59 -6.89
N VAL A 23 -3.60 10.65 -6.14
CA VAL A 23 -4.99 11.06 -5.85
C VAL A 23 -5.72 11.46 -7.13
N VAL A 24 -5.08 12.21 -8.02
CA VAL A 24 -5.65 12.57 -9.32
C VAL A 24 -5.94 11.31 -10.15
N ALA A 25 -5.03 10.34 -10.18
CA ALA A 25 -5.24 9.07 -10.86
C ALA A 25 -6.42 8.28 -10.27
N MET A 26 -6.53 8.22 -8.93
CA MET A 26 -7.66 7.56 -8.26
C MET A 26 -9.00 8.24 -8.59
N ILE A 27 -9.05 9.58 -8.60
CA ILE A 27 -10.26 10.34 -8.97
C ILE A 27 -10.62 10.08 -10.44
N TYR A 28 -9.65 10.13 -11.33
CA TYR A 28 -9.85 9.87 -12.77
C TYR A 28 -10.33 8.42 -12.99
N SER A 29 -9.68 7.43 -12.36
CA SER A 29 -10.09 6.03 -12.41
C SER A 29 -11.54 5.87 -11.93
N THR A 30 -11.89 6.46 -10.78
CA THR A 30 -13.26 6.41 -10.24
C THR A 30 -14.29 7.00 -11.21
N ALA A 31 -13.95 8.12 -11.85
CA ALA A 31 -14.86 8.78 -12.81
C ALA A 31 -15.06 7.97 -14.10
N THR A 32 -14.07 7.18 -14.51
CA THR A 32 -14.09 6.42 -15.77
C THR A 32 -14.51 4.96 -15.62
N THR A 33 -14.14 4.33 -14.51
CA THR A 33 -14.35 2.89 -14.28
C THR A 33 -15.27 2.57 -13.10
N GLY A 34 -15.65 3.57 -12.30
CA GLY A 34 -16.45 3.40 -11.09
C GLY A 34 -15.67 3.01 -9.84
N ALA A 35 -14.36 2.75 -9.95
CA ALA A 35 -13.50 2.39 -8.83
C ALA A 35 -12.17 3.16 -8.86
N PRO A 36 -11.54 3.47 -7.69
CA PRO A 36 -10.31 4.24 -7.63
C PRO A 36 -9.09 3.52 -8.23
N PHE A 37 -9.16 2.22 -8.41
CA PHE A 37 -8.16 1.34 -9.03
C PHE A 37 -8.84 0.11 -9.62
N ARG A 38 -8.13 -0.62 -10.47
CA ARG A 38 -8.63 -1.88 -11.03
C ARG A 38 -8.62 -2.95 -9.94
N LEU A 39 -9.80 -3.49 -9.64
CA LEU A 39 -9.95 -4.59 -8.67
C LEU A 39 -9.81 -5.93 -9.39
N SER A 40 -9.11 -6.88 -8.76
CA SER A 40 -9.02 -8.26 -9.23
C SER A 40 -10.31 -9.03 -8.95
N ILE A 41 -10.39 -10.23 -9.48
CA ILE A 41 -11.51 -11.16 -9.22
C ILE A 41 -11.66 -11.47 -7.73
N ASP A 42 -10.60 -11.33 -6.92
CA ASP A 42 -10.65 -11.53 -5.47
C ASP A 42 -11.68 -10.61 -4.78
N PHE A 43 -11.94 -9.44 -5.35
CA PHE A 43 -12.82 -8.43 -4.77
C PHE A 43 -14.12 -8.21 -5.53
N VAL A 44 -14.13 -8.44 -6.85
CA VAL A 44 -15.31 -8.22 -7.67
C VAL A 44 -15.98 -9.52 -8.11
N GLY A 45 -15.31 -10.64 -7.92
CA GLY A 45 -15.70 -11.92 -8.50
C GLY A 45 -15.31 -12.04 -9.97
N GLY A 46 -15.52 -13.23 -10.53
CA GLY A 46 -15.19 -13.55 -11.90
C GLY A 46 -14.29 -14.79 -12.01
N SER A 47 -13.83 -15.05 -13.23
CA SER A 47 -12.90 -16.14 -13.53
C SER A 47 -11.77 -15.68 -14.42
N ILE A 48 -10.58 -16.21 -14.17
CA ILE A 48 -9.39 -16.07 -15.01
C ILE A 48 -9.00 -17.47 -15.46
N TYR A 49 -8.86 -17.64 -16.76
CA TYR A 49 -8.43 -18.88 -17.42
C TYR A 49 -7.10 -18.62 -18.11
N ASP A 50 -6.03 -19.22 -17.63
CA ASP A 50 -4.73 -19.23 -18.33
C ASP A 50 -4.62 -20.51 -19.15
N LEU A 51 -5.13 -20.42 -20.39
CA LEU A 51 -5.27 -21.55 -21.30
C LEU A 51 -3.93 -21.83 -21.99
N ALA A 52 -3.48 -23.08 -21.92
CA ALA A 52 -2.35 -23.59 -22.65
C ALA A 52 -2.82 -24.59 -23.70
N PHE A 53 -2.39 -24.43 -24.95
CA PHE A 53 -2.71 -25.35 -26.03
C PHE A 53 -1.48 -26.16 -26.46
N ALA A 54 -1.69 -27.43 -26.77
CA ALA A 54 -0.61 -28.32 -27.20
C ALA A 54 -0.11 -27.99 -28.62
N GLN A 55 -0.92 -27.32 -29.42
CA GLN A 55 -0.59 -26.94 -30.80
C GLN A 55 -0.89 -25.46 -31.04
N PRO A 56 -0.02 -24.74 -31.76
CA PRO A 56 -0.30 -23.37 -32.19
C PRO A 56 -1.41 -23.34 -33.24
N GLY A 57 -2.19 -22.27 -33.29
CA GLY A 57 -3.19 -22.08 -34.34
C GLY A 57 -4.53 -21.58 -33.84
N ILE A 58 -4.81 -21.65 -32.54
CA ILE A 58 -6.02 -21.07 -31.98
C ILE A 58 -5.96 -19.53 -32.04
N THR A 59 -7.06 -18.92 -32.40
CA THR A 59 -7.19 -17.45 -32.50
C THR A 59 -7.99 -16.89 -31.34
N GLU A 60 -7.88 -15.56 -31.14
CA GLU A 60 -8.73 -14.85 -30.19
C GLU A 60 -10.23 -15.04 -30.51
N GLY A 61 -10.58 -15.10 -31.81
CA GLY A 61 -11.95 -15.32 -32.26
C GLY A 61 -12.49 -16.67 -31.79
N ASP A 62 -11.73 -17.75 -31.98
CA ASP A 62 -12.11 -19.09 -31.55
C ASP A 62 -12.39 -19.17 -30.05
N ILE A 63 -11.55 -18.48 -29.26
CA ILE A 63 -11.73 -18.42 -27.80
C ILE A 63 -12.99 -17.62 -27.45
N ARG A 64 -13.18 -16.45 -28.07
CA ARG A 64 -14.41 -15.65 -27.85
C ARG A 64 -15.66 -16.40 -28.21
N ASP A 65 -15.65 -17.13 -29.34
CA ASP A 65 -16.81 -17.91 -29.78
C ASP A 65 -17.12 -19.06 -28.81
N ALA A 66 -16.10 -19.72 -28.25
CA ALA A 66 -16.28 -20.77 -27.24
C ALA A 66 -16.90 -20.26 -25.90
N PHE A 67 -16.65 -19.02 -25.56
CA PHE A 67 -17.19 -18.39 -24.34
C PHE A 67 -18.51 -17.64 -24.61
N ALA A 68 -18.87 -17.34 -25.87
CA ALA A 68 -19.96 -16.44 -26.23
C ALA A 68 -21.35 -16.90 -25.71
N GLU A 69 -21.54 -18.20 -25.51
CA GLU A 69 -22.80 -18.74 -25.00
C GLU A 69 -23.00 -18.41 -23.50
N TYR A 70 -21.90 -18.25 -22.75
CA TYR A 70 -21.92 -18.11 -21.31
C TYR A 70 -21.52 -16.72 -20.82
N ASP A 71 -20.68 -15.98 -21.56
CA ASP A 71 -20.18 -14.66 -21.19
C ASP A 71 -19.84 -13.77 -22.39
N ASP A 72 -20.87 -13.14 -22.96
CA ASP A 72 -20.74 -12.31 -24.19
C ASP A 72 -20.30 -10.85 -23.91
N ARG A 73 -20.38 -10.35 -22.67
CA ARG A 73 -20.29 -8.90 -22.39
C ARG A 73 -19.04 -8.43 -21.68
N SER A 74 -18.35 -9.29 -20.96
CA SER A 74 -17.21 -8.91 -20.10
C SER A 74 -15.90 -9.58 -20.48
N LEU A 75 -15.89 -10.42 -21.53
CA LEU A 75 -14.76 -11.25 -21.86
C LEU A 75 -13.57 -10.43 -22.36
N THR A 76 -12.46 -10.52 -21.64
CA THR A 76 -11.16 -9.98 -22.06
C THR A 76 -10.25 -11.15 -22.40
N VAL A 77 -9.77 -11.19 -23.63
CA VAL A 77 -8.82 -12.22 -24.11
C VAL A 77 -7.49 -11.56 -24.40
N GLN A 78 -6.43 -12.09 -23.85
CA GLN A 78 -5.06 -11.60 -24.04
C GLN A 78 -4.13 -12.77 -24.35
N ARG A 79 -3.26 -12.57 -25.35
CA ARG A 79 -2.21 -13.52 -25.68
C ARG A 79 -0.96 -13.19 -24.86
N LEU A 80 -0.45 -14.15 -24.13
CA LEU A 80 0.76 -14.04 -23.32
C LEU A 80 1.85 -14.88 -23.96
N THR A 81 3.02 -14.30 -24.13
CA THR A 81 4.25 -15.04 -24.54
C THR A 81 5.13 -15.18 -23.32
N LEU A 82 5.42 -16.39 -22.90
CA LEU A 82 6.28 -16.68 -21.77
C LEU A 82 7.77 -16.61 -22.17
N ASP A 83 8.63 -16.49 -21.18
CA ASP A 83 10.09 -16.39 -21.38
C ASP A 83 10.71 -17.62 -22.10
N ASP A 84 10.04 -18.76 -22.03
CA ASP A 84 10.41 -20.01 -22.75
C ASP A 84 9.94 -20.03 -24.23
N GLY A 85 9.29 -18.94 -24.68
CA GLY A 85 8.72 -18.82 -26.02
C GLY A 85 7.38 -19.54 -26.20
N SER A 86 6.82 -20.15 -25.15
CA SER A 86 5.48 -20.75 -25.20
C SER A 86 4.40 -19.67 -25.15
N GLU A 87 3.28 -19.94 -25.81
CA GLU A 87 2.13 -19.04 -25.85
C GLU A 87 1.04 -19.56 -24.91
N ARG A 88 0.43 -18.63 -24.18
CA ARG A 88 -0.77 -18.86 -23.38
C ARG A 88 -1.81 -17.80 -23.70
N TRP A 89 -3.05 -18.14 -23.44
CA TRP A 89 -4.15 -17.21 -23.55
C TRP A 89 -4.75 -16.96 -22.16
N SER A 90 -4.67 -15.72 -21.70
CA SER A 90 -5.34 -15.32 -20.47
C SER A 90 -6.71 -14.79 -20.84
N VAL A 91 -7.72 -15.48 -20.37
CA VAL A 91 -9.14 -15.16 -20.62
C VAL A 91 -9.77 -14.78 -19.28
N ARG A 92 -10.35 -13.59 -19.26
CA ARG A 92 -11.05 -13.10 -18.07
C ARG A 92 -12.50 -12.88 -18.40
N GLY A 93 -13.39 -13.34 -17.54
CA GLY A 93 -14.84 -13.24 -17.71
C GLY A 93 -15.58 -13.35 -16.38
N SER A 94 -16.91 -13.47 -16.51
CA SER A 94 -17.79 -13.68 -15.38
C SER A 94 -17.52 -15.00 -14.66
N PHE A 95 -17.99 -15.11 -13.42
CA PHE A 95 -17.94 -16.39 -12.71
C PHE A 95 -18.78 -17.43 -13.43
N LEU A 96 -18.18 -18.56 -13.76
CA LEU A 96 -18.84 -19.71 -14.36
C LEU A 96 -18.79 -20.90 -13.42
N GLU A 97 -19.89 -21.65 -13.37
CA GLU A 97 -19.96 -22.92 -12.63
C GLU A 97 -19.15 -24.00 -13.33
N GLN A 98 -18.80 -25.05 -12.61
CA GLN A 98 -17.92 -26.11 -13.10
C GLN A 98 -18.45 -26.76 -14.39
N GLU A 99 -19.76 -27.01 -14.48
CA GLU A 99 -20.38 -27.62 -15.66
C GLU A 99 -20.24 -26.76 -16.91
N GLN A 100 -20.40 -25.43 -16.77
CA GLN A 100 -20.22 -24.47 -17.87
C GLN A 100 -18.75 -24.39 -18.32
N ARG A 101 -17.81 -24.40 -17.36
CA ARG A 101 -16.38 -24.43 -17.67
C ARG A 101 -15.95 -25.68 -18.41
N ASP A 102 -16.47 -26.85 -17.98
CA ASP A 102 -16.15 -28.12 -18.61
C ASP A 102 -16.68 -28.15 -20.06
N ALA A 103 -17.87 -27.61 -20.30
CA ALA A 103 -18.42 -27.48 -21.65
C ALA A 103 -17.57 -26.57 -22.56
N ILE A 104 -17.08 -25.42 -22.03
CA ILE A 104 -16.18 -24.53 -22.76
C ILE A 104 -14.85 -25.24 -23.08
N PHE A 105 -14.29 -25.97 -22.11
CA PHE A 105 -13.04 -26.70 -22.34
C PHE A 105 -13.18 -27.82 -23.36
N ASP A 106 -14.31 -28.49 -23.41
CA ASP A 106 -14.59 -29.50 -24.41
C ASP A 106 -14.72 -28.86 -25.80
N ASN A 107 -15.42 -27.73 -25.93
CA ASN A 107 -15.50 -26.96 -27.16
C ASN A 107 -14.11 -26.49 -27.65
N LEU A 108 -13.29 -25.92 -26.73
CA LEU A 108 -11.92 -25.48 -27.07
C LEU A 108 -11.04 -26.66 -27.50
N ASN A 109 -11.18 -27.80 -26.84
CA ASN A 109 -10.42 -29.02 -27.15
C ASN A 109 -10.78 -29.62 -28.52
N GLU A 110 -12.00 -29.39 -29.02
CA GLU A 110 -12.39 -29.76 -30.39
C GLU A 110 -11.68 -28.90 -31.46
N ILE A 111 -11.41 -27.62 -31.13
CA ILE A 111 -10.72 -26.69 -32.03
C ILE A 111 -9.19 -26.91 -31.99
N SER A 112 -8.62 -26.98 -30.80
CA SER A 112 -7.20 -27.23 -30.56
C SER A 112 -7.01 -27.98 -29.24
N PRO A 113 -6.18 -29.03 -29.20
CA PRO A 113 -5.95 -29.82 -28.00
C PRO A 113 -5.50 -28.95 -26.84
N LEU A 114 -6.33 -28.88 -25.79
CA LEU A 114 -6.05 -28.12 -24.57
C LEU A 114 -5.09 -28.93 -23.66
N ASP A 115 -3.98 -28.34 -23.27
CA ASP A 115 -3.08 -28.89 -22.26
C ASP A 115 -3.65 -28.62 -20.87
N ARG A 116 -4.42 -29.58 -20.35
CA ARG A 116 -5.10 -29.43 -19.04
C ARG A 116 -4.12 -29.37 -17.86
N GLU A 117 -2.90 -29.90 -17.98
CA GLU A 117 -1.89 -29.85 -16.91
C GLU A 117 -1.28 -28.46 -16.78
N ARG A 118 -1.17 -27.74 -17.89
CA ARG A 118 -0.64 -26.39 -17.95
C ARG A 118 -1.70 -25.29 -17.87
N THR A 119 -2.96 -25.65 -18.08
CA THR A 119 -4.10 -24.71 -17.97
C THR A 119 -4.41 -24.47 -16.50
N GLN A 120 -4.45 -23.19 -16.11
CA GLN A 120 -4.81 -22.76 -14.77
C GLN A 120 -6.15 -22.04 -14.80
N VAL A 121 -6.95 -22.24 -13.77
CA VAL A 121 -8.25 -21.58 -13.62
C VAL A 121 -8.35 -21.03 -12.19
N GLU A 122 -8.55 -19.73 -12.12
CA GLU A 122 -8.87 -19.04 -10.88
C GLU A 122 -10.32 -18.54 -10.99
N SER A 123 -11.13 -18.80 -9.98
CA SER A 123 -12.56 -18.47 -10.04
C SER A 123 -13.06 -18.09 -8.66
N VAL A 124 -13.69 -16.93 -8.58
CA VAL A 124 -14.26 -16.39 -7.35
C VAL A 124 -15.69 -15.95 -7.65
N SER A 125 -16.66 -16.44 -6.86
CA SER A 125 -18.04 -15.95 -7.02
C SER A 125 -18.16 -14.49 -6.56
N GLU A 126 -19.08 -13.73 -7.16
CA GLU A 126 -19.32 -12.32 -6.82
C GLU A 126 -19.65 -12.13 -5.33
N THR A 127 -20.36 -13.09 -4.73
CA THR A 127 -20.69 -13.06 -3.29
C THR A 127 -19.42 -13.14 -2.44
N ILE A 128 -18.53 -14.09 -2.73
CA ILE A 128 -17.25 -14.25 -2.02
C ILE A 128 -16.38 -13.02 -2.27
N GLY A 129 -16.26 -12.54 -3.51
CA GLY A 129 -15.46 -11.34 -3.82
C GLY A 129 -15.93 -10.12 -3.03
N SER A 130 -17.23 -9.88 -2.95
CA SER A 130 -17.79 -8.77 -2.18
C SER A 130 -17.57 -8.90 -0.67
N GLU A 131 -17.63 -10.11 -0.13
CA GLU A 131 -17.32 -10.39 1.28
C GLU A 131 -15.84 -10.15 1.57
N VAL A 132 -14.94 -10.61 0.70
CA VAL A 132 -13.50 -10.39 0.83
C VAL A 132 -13.16 -8.90 0.74
N ALA A 133 -13.74 -8.16 -0.21
CA ALA A 133 -13.56 -6.71 -0.32
C ALA A 133 -13.98 -5.97 0.95
N ARG A 134 -15.13 -6.34 1.51
CA ARG A 134 -15.63 -5.77 2.76
C ARG A 134 -14.73 -6.11 3.94
N ALA A 135 -14.29 -7.37 4.06
CA ALA A 135 -13.38 -7.82 5.10
C ALA A 135 -12.03 -7.09 5.00
N ALA A 136 -11.50 -6.91 3.77
CA ALA A 136 -10.29 -6.18 3.49
C ALA A 136 -10.35 -4.71 3.98
N PHE A 137 -11.44 -4.03 3.65
CA PHE A 137 -11.68 -2.66 4.11
C PHE A 137 -11.67 -2.55 5.64
N PHE A 138 -12.41 -3.43 6.32
CA PHE A 138 -12.42 -3.44 7.79
C PHE A 138 -11.09 -3.86 8.40
N ALA A 139 -10.34 -4.76 7.77
CA ALA A 139 -9.01 -5.16 8.23
C ALA A 139 -8.03 -3.97 8.22
N VAL A 140 -8.00 -3.18 7.14
CA VAL A 140 -7.16 -1.97 7.05
C VAL A 140 -7.57 -0.93 8.09
N LEU A 141 -8.88 -0.69 8.26
CA LEU A 141 -9.37 0.23 9.29
C LEU A 141 -9.02 -0.24 10.70
N ALA A 142 -9.23 -1.52 11.00
CA ALA A 142 -8.93 -2.08 12.32
C ALA A 142 -7.43 -2.03 12.61
N ALA A 143 -6.58 -2.41 11.66
CA ALA A 143 -5.13 -2.32 11.79
C ALA A 143 -4.69 -0.88 12.04
N SER A 144 -5.19 0.07 11.24
CA SER A 144 -4.90 1.50 11.40
C SER A 144 -5.32 2.02 12.77
N PHE A 145 -6.49 1.63 13.25
CA PHE A 145 -7.00 2.01 14.56
C PHE A 145 -6.16 1.41 15.70
N ILE A 146 -5.86 0.11 15.64
CA ILE A 146 -5.06 -0.59 16.67
C ILE A 146 -3.67 0.02 16.77
N VAL A 147 -3.01 0.27 15.64
CA VAL A 147 -1.69 0.87 15.60
C VAL A 147 -1.72 2.30 16.14
N SER A 148 -2.70 3.11 15.74
CA SER A 148 -2.87 4.48 16.23
C SER A 148 -3.10 4.52 17.74
N PHE A 149 -3.94 3.64 18.25
CA PHE A 149 -4.23 3.50 19.67
C PHE A 149 -2.98 3.08 20.45
N PHE A 150 -2.23 2.12 19.92
CA PHE A 150 -0.96 1.69 20.52
C PHE A 150 0.04 2.84 20.63
N ILE A 151 0.20 3.65 19.59
CA ILE A 151 1.12 4.80 19.60
C ILE A 151 0.70 5.81 20.68
N ILE A 152 -0.58 6.16 20.76
CA ILE A 152 -1.08 7.13 21.76
C ILE A 152 -0.79 6.61 23.18
N ILE A 153 -1.01 5.31 23.42
CA ILE A 153 -0.70 4.70 24.73
C ILE A 153 0.81 4.67 25.00
N ALA A 154 1.63 4.29 24.03
CA ALA A 154 3.07 4.20 24.17
C ALA A 154 3.68 5.56 24.56
N PHE A 155 3.14 6.64 24.00
CA PHE A 155 3.63 8.01 24.26
C PHE A 155 2.85 8.79 25.32
N ARG A 156 1.93 8.16 26.07
CA ARG A 156 1.07 8.82 27.08
C ARG A 156 1.83 9.58 28.18
N THR A 157 3.07 9.21 28.42
CA THR A 157 3.93 9.85 29.44
C THR A 157 4.65 11.10 28.93
N VAL A 158 4.62 11.35 27.63
CA VAL A 158 5.25 12.53 27.03
C VAL A 158 4.29 13.71 27.11
N PRO A 159 4.75 14.92 27.44
CA PRO A 159 3.92 16.12 27.28
C PRO A 159 3.38 16.20 25.85
N ASN A 160 2.09 16.46 25.71
CA ASN A 160 1.42 16.51 24.40
C ASN A 160 1.46 15.19 23.58
N ALA A 161 1.35 14.05 24.23
CA ALA A 161 1.36 12.70 23.62
C ALA A 161 0.48 12.57 22.35
N LEU A 162 -0.66 13.28 22.31
CA LEU A 162 -1.56 13.29 21.16
C LEU A 162 -0.86 13.82 19.88
N ARG A 163 0.07 14.77 20.01
CA ARG A 163 0.79 15.32 18.85
C ARG A 163 1.69 14.27 18.20
N TYR A 164 2.32 13.44 19.00
CA TYR A 164 3.12 12.30 18.52
C TYR A 164 2.24 11.28 17.79
N GLY A 165 1.13 10.87 18.41
CA GLY A 165 0.18 9.95 17.81
C GLY A 165 -0.37 10.45 16.48
N MET A 166 -0.86 11.69 16.45
CA MET A 166 -1.43 12.28 15.24
C MET A 166 -0.39 12.49 14.13
N SER A 167 0.86 12.80 14.47
CA SER A 167 1.93 12.93 13.48
C SER A 167 2.30 11.58 12.88
N ALA A 168 2.29 10.51 13.67
CA ALA A 168 2.48 9.15 13.17
C ALA A 168 1.31 8.69 12.29
N ILE A 169 0.07 9.00 12.69
CA ILE A 169 -1.12 8.71 11.87
C ILE A 169 -1.05 9.44 10.52
N ALA A 170 -0.63 10.70 10.52
CA ALA A 170 -0.49 11.47 9.29
C ALA A 170 0.57 10.87 8.35
N ALA A 171 1.71 10.39 8.88
CA ALA A 171 2.71 9.67 8.10
C ALA A 171 2.17 8.34 7.55
N MET A 172 1.43 7.58 8.36
CA MET A 172 0.79 6.35 7.94
C MET A 172 -0.22 6.58 6.80
N VAL A 173 -1.07 7.62 6.93
CA VAL A 173 -2.01 8.00 5.85
C VAL A 173 -1.26 8.43 4.59
N HIS A 174 -0.16 9.17 4.72
CA HIS A 174 0.72 9.53 3.61
C HIS A 174 1.17 8.27 2.86
N ASP A 175 1.68 7.25 3.55
CA ASP A 175 2.23 6.05 2.93
C ASP A 175 1.16 5.22 2.24
N VAL A 176 0.00 5.08 2.86
CA VAL A 176 -1.16 4.43 2.23
C VAL A 176 -1.57 5.16 0.96
N LEU A 177 -1.65 6.50 0.98
CA LEU A 177 -2.01 7.29 -0.20
C LEU A 177 -0.97 7.16 -1.32
N VAL A 178 0.31 7.09 -1.00
CA VAL A 178 1.38 6.86 -1.99
C VAL A 178 1.22 5.48 -2.63
N VAL A 179 1.03 4.43 -1.83
CA VAL A 179 0.89 3.06 -2.33
C VAL A 179 -0.40 2.88 -3.15
N MET A 180 -1.53 3.38 -2.65
CA MET A 180 -2.82 3.32 -3.38
C MET A 180 -2.78 4.17 -4.65
N GLY A 181 -2.17 5.36 -4.57
CA GLY A 181 -1.98 6.22 -5.73
C GLY A 181 -1.13 5.57 -6.82
N LEU A 182 -0.04 4.91 -6.41
CA LEU A 182 0.79 4.15 -7.33
C LEU A 182 -0.01 3.00 -7.98
N ALA A 183 -0.76 2.22 -7.19
CA ALA A 183 -1.59 1.13 -7.71
C ALA A 183 -2.59 1.66 -8.76
N SER A 184 -3.20 2.84 -8.50
CA SER A 184 -4.11 3.47 -9.47
C SER A 184 -3.38 3.89 -10.75
N ILE A 185 -2.21 4.53 -10.66
CA ILE A 185 -1.40 4.92 -11.82
C ILE A 185 -0.99 3.68 -12.62
N MET A 186 -0.44 2.65 -11.95
CA MET A 186 -0.01 1.42 -12.62
C MET A 186 -1.19 0.66 -13.21
N GLY A 187 -2.36 0.71 -12.58
CA GLY A 187 -3.61 0.16 -13.11
C GLY A 187 -4.05 0.83 -14.41
N LEU A 188 -3.92 2.16 -14.50
CA LEU A 188 -4.29 2.93 -15.69
C LEU A 188 -3.33 2.69 -16.87
N PHE A 189 -2.01 2.61 -16.62
CA PHE A 189 -1.00 2.54 -17.67
C PHE A 189 -0.56 1.12 -18.00
N PHE A 190 -0.52 0.22 -17.02
CA PHE A 190 0.02 -1.14 -17.17
C PHE A 190 -1.00 -2.23 -16.85
N GLY A 191 -2.23 -1.88 -16.51
CA GLY A 191 -3.26 -2.84 -16.22
C GLY A 191 -3.10 -3.58 -14.89
N TRP A 192 -2.29 -3.07 -13.95
CA TRP A 192 -2.14 -3.67 -12.63
C TRP A 192 -3.46 -3.70 -11.89
N GLU A 193 -3.67 -4.78 -11.16
CA GLU A 193 -4.88 -4.99 -10.39
C GLU A 193 -4.58 -5.08 -8.90
N VAL A 194 -5.52 -4.59 -8.13
CA VAL A 194 -5.51 -4.70 -6.67
C VAL A 194 -6.16 -6.03 -6.31
N ASP A 195 -5.38 -6.92 -5.74
CA ASP A 195 -5.71 -8.28 -5.32
C ASP A 195 -5.53 -8.48 -3.79
N ALA A 196 -5.68 -9.69 -3.30
CA ALA A 196 -5.46 -10.02 -1.90
C ALA A 196 -3.99 -9.85 -1.46
N LEU A 197 -3.02 -10.04 -2.38
CA LEU A 197 -1.62 -9.79 -2.11
C LEU A 197 -1.34 -8.29 -1.94
N PHE A 198 -1.97 -7.45 -2.74
CA PHE A 198 -1.91 -5.99 -2.56
C PHE A 198 -2.38 -5.57 -1.16
N LEU A 199 -3.48 -6.13 -0.66
CA LEU A 199 -3.95 -5.87 0.70
C LEU A 199 -2.88 -6.24 1.74
N THR A 200 -2.26 -7.40 1.58
CA THR A 200 -1.16 -7.85 2.44
C THR A 200 0.02 -6.88 2.39
N ALA A 201 0.36 -6.38 1.19
CA ALA A 201 1.39 -5.36 1.04
C ALA A 201 1.04 -4.07 1.79
N VAL A 202 -0.18 -3.55 1.65
CA VAL A 202 -0.63 -2.34 2.36
C VAL A 202 -0.52 -2.51 3.88
N LEU A 203 -1.01 -3.62 4.43
CA LEU A 203 -0.93 -3.89 5.87
C LEU A 203 0.52 -4.00 6.35
N THR A 204 1.39 -4.59 5.55
CA THR A 204 2.83 -4.70 5.85
C THR A 204 3.51 -3.33 5.82
N VAL A 205 3.21 -2.50 4.82
CA VAL A 205 3.73 -1.12 4.71
C VAL A 205 3.29 -0.29 5.91
N LEU A 206 2.03 -0.40 6.35
CA LEU A 206 1.54 0.26 7.56
C LEU A 206 2.38 -0.11 8.79
N ALA A 207 2.68 -1.39 8.96
CA ALA A 207 3.47 -1.86 10.10
C ALA A 207 4.91 -1.31 10.07
N TYR A 208 5.57 -1.32 8.91
CA TYR A 208 6.94 -0.80 8.77
C TYR A 208 7.01 0.73 8.93
N SER A 209 6.07 1.48 8.37
CA SER A 209 6.02 2.94 8.49
C SER A 209 5.95 3.39 9.94
N VAL A 210 5.12 2.70 10.73
CA VAL A 210 4.95 3.00 12.15
C VAL A 210 6.19 2.64 12.96
N GLN A 211 6.84 1.54 12.64
CA GLN A 211 8.03 1.07 13.37
C GLN A 211 9.12 2.13 13.39
N ASP A 212 9.47 2.72 12.26
CA ASP A 212 10.48 3.76 12.18
C ASP A 212 10.07 5.05 12.91
N SER A 213 8.80 5.44 12.79
CA SER A 213 8.27 6.62 13.50
C SER A 213 8.34 6.45 15.02
N ILE A 214 8.03 5.25 15.55
CA ILE A 214 8.12 4.96 16.99
C ILE A 214 9.56 5.10 17.48
N VAL A 215 10.54 4.53 16.78
CA VAL A 215 11.96 4.59 17.15
C VAL A 215 12.44 6.03 17.23
N LEU A 216 12.07 6.84 16.24
CA LEU A 216 12.49 8.24 16.18
C LEU A 216 11.80 9.09 17.26
N PHE A 217 10.51 8.88 17.49
CA PHE A 217 9.77 9.58 18.55
C PHE A 217 10.24 9.20 19.95
N ASP A 218 10.60 7.93 20.15
CA ASP A 218 11.17 7.48 21.43
C ASP A 218 12.51 8.15 21.70
N ARG A 219 13.36 8.31 20.68
CA ARG A 219 14.62 9.05 20.81
C ARG A 219 14.40 10.54 21.10
N ILE A 220 13.43 11.17 20.48
CA ILE A 220 13.05 12.56 20.81
C ILE A 220 12.63 12.65 22.28
N ARG A 221 11.80 11.71 22.75
CA ARG A 221 11.34 11.64 24.14
C ARG A 221 12.52 11.52 25.12
N GLU A 222 13.50 10.68 24.82
CA GLU A 222 14.68 10.50 25.64
C GLU A 222 15.56 11.76 25.69
N ASN A 223 15.69 12.46 24.56
CA ASN A 223 16.56 13.63 24.45
C ASN A 223 15.98 14.90 25.09
N ILE A 224 14.64 15.05 25.15
CA ILE A 224 14.00 16.24 25.75
C ILE A 224 14.50 16.53 27.16
N PRO A 225 14.48 15.58 28.13
CA PRO A 225 14.98 15.84 29.49
C PRO A 225 16.51 15.95 29.59
N GLN A 226 17.27 15.38 28.64
CA GLN A 226 18.74 15.45 28.65
C GLN A 226 19.26 16.81 28.18
N TYR A 227 18.52 17.52 27.34
CA TYR A 227 18.94 18.79 26.73
C TYR A 227 17.98 19.93 27.09
N LEU A 228 17.57 19.99 28.36
CA LEU A 228 16.73 21.06 28.88
C LEU A 228 17.37 22.45 28.64
N GLY A 229 16.59 23.35 28.03
CA GLY A 229 17.03 24.70 27.67
C GLY A 229 17.50 24.87 26.23
N GLU A 230 17.70 23.79 25.48
CA GLU A 230 17.90 23.89 24.03
C GLU A 230 16.55 24.06 23.29
N PRO A 231 16.53 24.74 22.13
CA PRO A 231 15.35 24.83 21.31
C PRO A 231 14.85 23.43 20.88
N TYR A 232 13.55 23.20 20.93
CA TYR A 232 12.94 21.92 20.59
C TYR A 232 13.37 21.38 19.21
N GLU A 233 13.47 22.27 18.19
CA GLU A 233 13.97 21.90 16.87
C GLU A 233 15.40 21.33 16.88
N THR A 234 16.25 21.85 17.73
CA THR A 234 17.65 21.38 17.87
C THR A 234 17.67 19.98 18.46
N ILE A 235 16.86 19.73 19.49
CA ILE A 235 16.73 18.42 20.12
C ILE A 235 16.19 17.40 19.12
N VAL A 236 15.15 17.77 18.39
CA VAL A 236 14.54 16.90 17.37
C VAL A 236 15.53 16.61 16.23
N ASN A 237 16.24 17.62 15.72
CA ASN A 237 17.23 17.42 14.66
C ASN A 237 18.37 16.50 15.12
N ARG A 238 18.83 16.62 16.37
CA ARG A 238 19.80 15.71 16.99
C ARG A 238 19.27 14.28 17.02
N SER A 239 18.04 14.08 17.47
CA SER A 239 17.38 12.76 17.56
C SER A 239 17.29 12.07 16.19
N ILE A 240 17.01 12.82 15.11
CA ILE A 240 17.04 12.29 13.75
C ILE A 240 18.43 11.73 13.42
N TRP A 241 19.50 12.53 13.65
CA TRP A 241 20.86 12.10 13.32
C TRP A 241 21.35 10.90 14.16
N GLU A 242 20.88 10.77 15.37
CA GLU A 242 21.21 9.65 16.26
C GLU A 242 20.52 8.35 15.84
N THR A 243 19.37 8.42 15.21
CA THR A 243 18.57 7.24 14.81
C THR A 243 18.70 6.85 13.33
N ILE A 244 19.08 7.80 12.46
CA ILE A 244 19.06 7.62 11.00
C ILE A 244 19.90 6.42 10.53
N HIS A 245 21.06 6.19 11.14
CA HIS A 245 21.92 5.07 10.78
C HIS A 245 21.25 3.72 11.04
N ARG A 246 20.52 3.62 12.16
CA ARG A 246 19.78 2.40 12.51
C ARG A 246 18.61 2.16 11.55
N SER A 247 17.79 3.18 11.31
CA SER A 247 16.67 3.09 10.38
C SER A 247 17.14 2.73 8.98
N LEU A 248 18.17 3.42 8.46
CA LEU A 248 18.70 3.11 7.13
C LEU A 248 19.29 1.70 7.04
N ALA A 249 20.03 1.23 8.05
CA ALA A 249 20.59 -0.12 8.04
C ALA A 249 19.49 -1.19 7.99
N THR A 250 18.43 -1.02 8.78
CA THR A 250 17.28 -1.94 8.80
C THR A 250 16.57 -1.94 7.45
N GLN A 251 16.33 -0.76 6.88
CA GLN A 251 15.62 -0.62 5.61
C GLN A 251 16.45 -1.13 4.43
N LEU A 252 17.76 -0.84 4.38
CA LEU A 252 18.64 -1.34 3.33
C LEU A 252 18.65 -2.86 3.25
N ASN A 253 18.62 -3.56 4.38
CA ASN A 253 18.54 -5.01 4.39
C ASN A 253 17.26 -5.51 3.68
N ALA A 254 16.11 -4.93 4.01
CA ALA A 254 14.84 -5.26 3.35
C ALA A 254 14.85 -4.87 1.86
N PHE A 255 15.44 -3.72 1.50
CA PHE A 255 15.56 -3.29 0.11
C PHE A 255 16.38 -4.27 -0.74
N PHE A 256 17.51 -4.77 -0.23
CA PHE A 256 18.31 -5.75 -0.97
C PHE A 256 17.55 -7.06 -1.20
N ILE A 257 16.82 -7.55 -0.20
CA ILE A 257 16.01 -8.76 -0.34
C ILE A 257 14.92 -8.55 -1.40
N MET A 258 14.16 -7.46 -1.30
CA MET A 258 13.08 -7.17 -2.25
C MET A 258 13.62 -6.91 -3.66
N ALA A 259 14.74 -6.19 -3.79
CA ALA A 259 15.39 -5.99 -5.08
C ALA A 259 15.84 -7.33 -5.71
N ALA A 260 16.39 -8.24 -4.92
CA ALA A 260 16.75 -9.58 -5.42
C ALA A 260 15.51 -10.34 -5.90
N ILE A 261 14.39 -10.27 -5.17
CA ILE A 261 13.13 -10.91 -5.59
C ILE A 261 12.57 -10.25 -6.85
N LEU A 262 12.64 -8.92 -6.98
CA LEU A 262 12.19 -8.21 -8.19
C LEU A 262 13.01 -8.60 -9.44
N LEU A 263 14.31 -8.84 -9.28
CA LEU A 263 15.21 -9.19 -10.39
C LEU A 263 15.14 -10.67 -10.76
N PHE A 264 15.00 -11.55 -9.79
CA PHE A 264 15.15 -13.01 -9.97
C PHE A 264 13.89 -13.80 -9.60
N GLY A 265 12.87 -13.17 -9.05
CA GLY A 265 11.61 -13.81 -8.66
C GLY A 265 10.66 -14.03 -9.84
N GLY A 266 9.69 -14.91 -9.64
CA GLY A 266 8.64 -15.19 -10.63
C GLY A 266 7.69 -14.01 -10.86
N GLU A 267 7.09 -13.94 -12.05
CA GLU A 267 6.17 -12.87 -12.46
C GLU A 267 5.00 -12.68 -11.49
N THR A 268 4.46 -13.76 -10.94
CA THR A 268 3.29 -13.76 -10.04
C THR A 268 3.46 -12.89 -8.80
N ILE A 269 4.71 -12.80 -8.27
CA ILE A 269 4.97 -12.03 -7.05
C ILE A 269 5.61 -10.67 -7.30
N LYS A 270 5.98 -10.35 -8.55
CA LYS A 270 6.68 -9.10 -8.88
C LYS A 270 5.86 -7.87 -8.52
N GLN A 271 4.57 -7.86 -8.85
CA GLN A 271 3.68 -6.74 -8.52
C GLN A 271 3.60 -6.53 -7.00
N PHE A 272 3.36 -7.59 -6.25
CA PHE A 272 3.32 -7.57 -4.78
C PHE A 272 4.62 -7.01 -4.18
N ILE A 273 5.78 -7.50 -4.63
CA ILE A 273 7.09 -7.06 -4.12
C ILE A 273 7.38 -5.61 -4.54
N ALA A 274 6.98 -5.19 -5.75
CA ALA A 274 7.14 -3.80 -6.18
C ALA A 274 6.34 -2.83 -5.30
N ILE A 275 5.11 -3.18 -4.96
CA ILE A 275 4.26 -2.40 -4.04
C ILE A 275 4.89 -2.33 -2.63
N LEU A 276 5.37 -3.46 -2.11
CA LEU A 276 6.09 -3.50 -0.83
C LEU A 276 7.34 -2.64 -0.85
N PHE A 277 8.16 -2.74 -1.91
CA PHE A 277 9.39 -1.99 -2.06
C PHE A 277 9.13 -0.48 -2.03
N ILE A 278 8.18 -0.01 -2.83
CA ILE A 278 7.84 1.42 -2.89
C ILE A 278 7.18 1.88 -1.58
N GLY A 279 6.33 1.06 -0.99
CA GLY A 279 5.73 1.34 0.30
C GLY A 279 6.77 1.48 1.41
N LEU A 280 7.81 0.64 1.41
CA LEU A 280 8.91 0.70 2.37
C LEU A 280 9.77 1.96 2.16
N VAL A 281 10.07 2.33 0.89
CA VAL A 281 10.74 3.61 0.55
C VAL A 281 9.92 4.80 1.06
N SER A 282 8.59 4.78 0.81
CA SER A 282 7.67 5.81 1.30
C SER A 282 7.67 5.89 2.82
N GLY A 283 7.58 4.75 3.53
CA GLY A 283 7.59 4.69 5.00
C GLY A 283 8.89 5.20 5.62
N THR A 284 10.03 4.88 5.00
CA THR A 284 11.34 5.44 5.43
C THR A 284 11.39 6.95 5.23
N TYR A 285 10.86 7.44 4.11
CA TYR A 285 10.75 8.87 3.85
C TYR A 285 9.80 9.54 4.84
N SER A 286 8.58 9.03 5.01
CA SER A 286 7.52 9.67 5.77
C SER A 286 7.83 9.76 7.26
N SER A 287 8.48 8.75 7.84
CA SER A 287 8.88 8.74 9.25
C SER A 287 9.82 9.89 9.60
N ILE A 288 10.79 10.19 8.73
CA ILE A 288 11.81 11.23 8.96
C ILE A 288 11.34 12.60 8.44
N PHE A 289 10.74 12.63 7.24
CA PHE A 289 10.49 13.86 6.51
C PHE A 289 9.03 14.33 6.51
N THR A 290 8.11 13.53 7.07
CA THR A 290 6.70 13.91 7.24
C THR A 290 6.29 13.91 8.71
N ALA A 291 6.45 12.81 9.43
CA ALA A 291 6.00 12.68 10.82
C ALA A 291 6.70 13.69 11.75
N VAL A 292 8.03 13.74 11.70
CA VAL A 292 8.81 14.59 12.60
C VAL A 292 8.69 16.08 12.25
N PRO A 293 8.82 16.51 10.99
CA PRO A 293 8.52 17.89 10.62
C PRO A 293 7.10 18.35 10.97
N LEU A 294 6.11 17.45 10.87
CA LEU A 294 4.74 17.74 11.26
C LEU A 294 4.62 17.93 12.78
N LEU A 295 5.26 17.08 13.56
CA LEU A 295 5.34 17.22 15.02
C LEU A 295 5.92 18.57 15.42
N VAL A 296 7.03 18.99 14.81
CA VAL A 296 7.67 20.27 15.08
C VAL A 296 6.81 21.46 14.66
N ALA A 297 6.21 21.38 13.47
CA ALA A 297 5.31 22.44 12.99
C ALA A 297 4.09 22.59 13.91
N TRP A 298 3.59 21.49 14.49
CA TRP A 298 2.51 21.53 15.46
C TRP A 298 2.96 22.12 16.79
N GLU A 299 4.12 21.73 17.32
CA GLU A 299 4.66 22.27 18.58
C GLU A 299 4.88 23.79 18.50
N LYS A 300 5.31 24.29 17.35
CA LYS A 300 5.47 25.73 17.09
C LYS A 300 4.17 26.50 16.80
N GLY A 301 3.03 25.81 16.69
CA GLY A 301 1.76 26.44 16.36
C GLY A 301 1.66 26.97 14.92
N GLU A 302 2.51 26.47 14.00
CA GLU A 302 2.51 26.88 12.59
C GLU A 302 1.30 26.32 11.81
N LEU A 303 0.55 25.38 12.40
CA LEU A 303 -0.61 24.73 11.80
C LEU A 303 -1.90 25.29 12.39
N PRO A 304 -2.55 26.28 11.74
CA PRO A 304 -3.69 27.01 12.31
C PRO A 304 -4.92 26.13 12.60
N PHE A 305 -5.08 25.03 11.89
CA PHE A 305 -6.15 24.06 12.12
C PHE A 305 -5.88 23.21 13.37
N MET A 306 -4.65 22.80 13.60
CA MET A 306 -4.26 21.92 14.71
C MET A 306 -4.11 22.68 16.04
N SER A 307 -3.93 23.99 16.03
CA SER A 307 -3.94 24.83 17.24
C SER A 307 -5.31 24.80 17.93
N ARG A 308 -6.40 24.69 17.18
CA ARG A 308 -7.76 24.56 17.72
C ARG A 308 -8.00 23.22 18.42
N ILE A 309 -7.42 22.13 17.89
CA ILE A 309 -7.51 20.79 18.50
C ILE A 309 -6.70 20.75 19.80
N GLY A 310 -5.53 21.38 19.84
CA GLY A 310 -4.71 21.50 21.05
C GLY A 310 -5.39 22.31 22.17
N ALA A 311 -6.20 23.29 21.83
CA ALA A 311 -6.94 24.10 22.79
C ALA A 311 -8.15 23.38 23.41
N MET A 312 -8.63 22.29 22.80
CA MET A 312 -9.73 21.46 23.33
C MET A 312 -9.25 20.38 24.32
N LEU A 313 -7.93 20.24 24.46
CA LEU A 313 -7.35 19.25 25.37
C LEU A 313 -7.07 19.90 26.73
N PRO A 314 -7.28 19.18 27.85
CA PRO A 314 -6.93 19.69 29.17
C PRO A 314 -5.43 19.99 29.23
N ALA A 315 -5.08 21.17 29.74
CA ALA A 315 -3.68 21.54 29.98
C ALA A 315 -2.97 20.47 30.81
N PRO A 316 -1.70 20.16 30.53
CA PRO A 316 -0.94 19.24 31.35
C PRO A 316 -0.98 19.75 32.81
N ARG A 317 -1.34 18.84 33.74
CA ARG A 317 -1.32 19.19 35.17
C ARG A 317 0.10 19.65 35.50
N PRO A 318 0.27 20.79 36.21
CA PRO A 318 1.58 21.15 36.73
C PRO A 318 2.09 19.95 37.54
N THR A 319 3.30 19.51 37.27
CA THR A 319 4.01 18.59 38.18
C THR A 319 4.03 19.29 39.52
N GLU A 320 3.33 18.74 40.52
CA GLU A 320 3.47 19.15 41.89
C GLU A 320 4.97 19.05 42.21
N ASP A 321 5.55 20.21 42.48
CA ASP A 321 6.90 20.36 43.01
C ASP A 321 6.88 19.74 44.40
N ASN A 322 7.13 18.44 44.49
CA ASN A 322 7.37 17.78 45.73
C ASN A 322 8.74 18.27 46.21
N GLY A 323 8.70 19.43 46.87
CA GLY A 323 9.84 19.91 47.65
C GLY A 323 10.26 18.83 48.65
N ILE A 324 11.44 18.26 48.42
CA ILE A 324 12.41 17.80 49.44
C ILE A 324 13.79 18.12 48.90
#